data_464eac1e207202183352140f9a999f9a
#
_entry.id   464eac1e207202183352140f9a999f9a
#
_cell.length_a   1.000
_cell.length_b   1.000
_cell.length_c   1.000
_cell.angle_alpha   90.00
_cell.angle_beta   90.00
_cell.angle_gamma   90.00
#
_symmetry.space_group_name_H-M   'P 1'
#
loop_
_entity.id
_entity.type
_entity.pdbx_description
1 polymer ?
#
loop_
_entity_poly.entity_id
_entity_poly.type
_entity_poly.pdbx_seq_one_letter_code
_entity_poly.pdbx_strand_id
1 'polypeptide(L)'
;MPRFVEDIANLRMADAEEAGGKGANMGEMVAAGLPVPLGFVVLRDSYLAAMRDAGVADELNAAHRDAMLSVADQDRFTEMCEKMQALVLKAGMSDDVRERILSSYRTMGSNVIVAVRSSATGEDGADASFAGMNSTFTNISGEDELIDAVQRCWASLFGARVVAYRASRGFTADPAMAVVPTTAETG
;
A
#
# COMPACT_ATOMS: atom_id res chain seq x y z
N MET A 1 -10.38 13.85 -11.85
CA MET A 1 -8.92 13.60 -11.72
C MET A 1 -8.72 12.54 -10.66
N PRO A 2 -7.84 11.56 -10.84
CA PRO A 2 -7.56 10.57 -9.80
C PRO A 2 -7.00 11.26 -8.56
N ARG A 3 -7.47 10.83 -7.37
CA ARG A 3 -6.91 11.25 -6.09
C ARG A 3 -5.72 10.34 -5.79
N PHE A 4 -4.55 10.91 -5.54
CA PHE A 4 -3.36 10.11 -5.21
C PHE A 4 -3.07 10.09 -3.71
N VAL A 5 -3.35 11.17 -3.02
CA VAL A 5 -3.09 11.32 -1.59
C VAL A 5 -4.26 12.06 -0.94
N GLU A 6 -4.61 11.67 0.28
CA GLU A 6 -5.67 12.31 1.06
C GLU A 6 -5.31 12.37 2.54
N ASP A 7 -5.69 13.44 3.22
CA ASP A 7 -5.57 13.54 4.68
C ASP A 7 -6.51 12.52 5.36
N ILE A 8 -6.03 11.87 6.42
CA ILE A 8 -6.86 10.91 7.18
C ILE A 8 -8.16 11.53 7.67
N ALA A 9 -8.14 12.80 8.08
CA ALA A 9 -9.31 13.49 8.58
C ALA A 9 -10.46 13.61 7.57
N ASN A 10 -10.15 13.59 6.27
CA ASN A 10 -11.13 13.70 5.19
C ASN A 10 -11.70 12.33 4.76
N LEU A 11 -11.13 11.22 5.21
CA LEU A 11 -11.55 9.87 4.82
C LEU A 11 -12.72 9.37 5.65
N ARG A 12 -13.55 8.52 5.03
CA ARG A 12 -14.69 7.83 5.65
C ARG A 12 -14.74 6.39 5.16
N MET A 13 -15.62 5.57 5.74
CA MET A 13 -15.80 4.18 5.30
C MET A 13 -16.21 4.06 3.83
N ALA A 14 -16.85 5.08 3.27
CA ALA A 14 -17.16 5.14 1.83
C ALA A 14 -15.89 5.17 0.94
N ASP A 15 -14.76 5.60 1.48
CA ASP A 15 -13.47 5.65 0.78
C ASP A 15 -12.64 4.35 0.93
N ALA A 16 -13.18 3.32 1.58
CA ALA A 16 -12.42 2.09 1.89
C ALA A 16 -11.86 1.38 0.66
N GLU A 17 -12.50 1.51 -0.50
CA GLU A 17 -11.99 0.95 -1.75
C GLU A 17 -10.70 1.65 -2.22
N GLU A 18 -10.56 2.95 -1.98
CA GLU A 18 -9.39 3.75 -2.37
C GLU A 18 -8.32 3.81 -1.27
N ALA A 19 -8.76 3.98 -0.02
CA ALA A 19 -7.90 4.20 1.15
C ALA A 19 -7.51 2.91 1.89
N GLY A 20 -8.16 1.81 1.55
CA GLY A 20 -8.09 0.58 2.33
C GLY A 20 -8.81 0.68 3.68
N GLY A 21 -9.07 -0.47 4.27
CA GLY A 21 -9.80 -0.54 5.55
C GLY A 21 -9.12 0.24 6.67
N LYS A 22 -7.79 0.22 6.73
CA LYS A 22 -7.03 0.93 7.77
C LYS A 22 -7.18 2.45 7.65
N GLY A 23 -6.99 3.00 6.44
CA GLY A 23 -7.14 4.43 6.17
C GLY A 23 -8.57 4.92 6.45
N ALA A 24 -9.57 4.20 5.96
CA ALA A 24 -10.98 4.54 6.14
C ALA A 24 -11.40 4.50 7.63
N ASN A 25 -11.01 3.46 8.38
CA ASN A 25 -11.30 3.36 9.81
C ASN A 25 -10.64 4.49 10.62
N MET A 26 -9.39 4.84 10.31
CA MET A 26 -8.73 5.98 10.98
C MET A 26 -9.48 7.29 10.71
N GLY A 27 -9.97 7.51 9.49
CA GLY A 27 -10.81 8.66 9.16
C GLY A 27 -12.11 8.73 9.96
N GLU A 28 -12.79 7.59 10.15
CA GLU A 28 -13.98 7.53 11.01
C GLU A 28 -13.64 7.81 12.48
N MET A 29 -12.49 7.33 12.97
CA MET A 29 -12.03 7.62 14.32
C MET A 29 -11.80 9.12 14.52
N VAL A 30 -11.17 9.80 13.56
CA VAL A 30 -11.01 11.27 13.57
C VAL A 30 -12.38 11.97 13.61
N ALA A 31 -13.31 11.55 12.75
CA ALA A 31 -14.66 12.11 12.70
C ALA A 31 -15.43 11.90 14.02
N ALA A 32 -15.17 10.81 14.72
CA ALA A 32 -15.74 10.53 16.03
C ALA A 32 -15.04 11.28 17.21
N GLY A 33 -14.02 12.10 16.91
CA GLY A 33 -13.28 12.85 17.93
C GLY A 33 -12.30 11.99 18.74
N LEU A 34 -11.97 10.78 18.25
CA LEU A 34 -11.00 9.92 18.90
C LEU A 34 -9.57 10.37 18.55
N PRO A 35 -8.60 10.18 19.45
CA PRO A 35 -7.21 10.51 19.18
C PRO A 35 -6.64 9.57 18.10
N VAL A 36 -6.20 10.15 16.99
CA VAL A 36 -5.54 9.44 15.89
C VAL A 36 -4.24 10.18 15.60
N PRO A 37 -3.12 9.48 15.38
CA PRO A 37 -1.88 10.12 14.97
C PRO A 37 -2.06 10.93 13.69
N LEU A 38 -1.35 12.05 13.56
CA LEU A 38 -1.34 12.82 12.32
C LEU A 38 -0.82 11.93 11.18
N GLY A 39 -1.45 12.05 10.02
CA GLY A 39 -1.06 11.26 8.87
C GLY A 39 -1.92 11.51 7.65
N PHE A 40 -1.54 10.84 6.59
CA PHE A 40 -2.25 10.85 5.32
C PHE A 40 -2.28 9.44 4.72
N VAL A 41 -3.06 9.28 3.68
CA VAL A 41 -3.14 8.02 2.93
C VAL A 41 -2.65 8.24 1.51
N VAL A 42 -1.67 7.46 1.09
CA VAL A 42 -1.32 7.26 -0.30
C VAL A 42 -2.35 6.28 -0.86
N LEU A 43 -3.29 6.80 -1.64
CA LEU A 43 -4.45 6.06 -2.12
C LEU A 43 -4.07 4.99 -3.14
N ARG A 44 -4.93 4.00 -3.33
CA ARG A 44 -4.77 2.91 -4.30
C ARG A 44 -4.38 3.41 -5.69
N ASP A 45 -4.96 4.51 -6.14
CA ASP A 45 -4.71 5.08 -7.45
C ASP A 45 -3.25 5.52 -7.66
N SER A 46 -2.52 5.84 -6.59
CA SER A 46 -1.08 6.12 -6.67
C SER A 46 -0.29 4.89 -7.12
N TYR A 47 -0.58 3.72 -6.54
CA TYR A 47 0.02 2.46 -6.97
C TYR A 47 -0.33 2.12 -8.42
N LEU A 48 -1.63 2.18 -8.75
CA LEU A 48 -2.09 1.86 -10.10
C LEU A 48 -1.48 2.79 -11.15
N ALA A 49 -1.39 4.08 -10.87
CA ALA A 49 -0.73 5.06 -11.73
C ALA A 49 0.77 4.76 -11.89
N ALA A 50 1.47 4.49 -10.78
CA ALA A 50 2.89 4.18 -10.81
C ALA A 50 3.21 2.96 -11.68
N MET A 51 2.46 1.88 -11.56
CA MET A 51 2.67 0.65 -12.35
C MET A 51 2.30 0.85 -13.82
N ARG A 52 1.22 1.59 -14.09
CA ARG A 52 0.82 1.92 -15.45
C ARG A 52 1.84 2.83 -16.15
N ASP A 53 2.28 3.89 -15.48
CA ASP A 53 3.20 4.88 -16.04
C ASP A 53 4.59 4.26 -16.31
N ALA A 54 5.00 3.29 -15.50
CA ALA A 54 6.18 2.47 -15.75
C ALA A 54 5.99 1.40 -16.84
N GLY A 55 4.76 1.17 -17.31
CA GLY A 55 4.45 0.18 -18.33
C GLY A 55 4.52 -1.28 -17.85
N VAL A 56 4.45 -1.53 -16.53
CA VAL A 56 4.62 -2.87 -15.94
C VAL A 56 3.31 -3.47 -15.40
N ALA A 57 2.22 -2.74 -15.43
CA ALA A 57 0.96 -3.17 -14.81
C ALA A 57 0.45 -4.51 -15.36
N ASP A 58 0.39 -4.68 -16.68
CA ASP A 58 -0.11 -5.90 -17.31
C ASP A 58 0.81 -7.09 -17.04
N GLU A 59 2.13 -6.88 -17.08
CA GLU A 59 3.13 -7.92 -16.76
C GLU A 59 2.98 -8.39 -15.30
N LEU A 60 2.86 -7.46 -14.35
CA LEU A 60 2.65 -7.78 -12.94
C LEU A 60 1.37 -8.57 -12.70
N ASN A 61 0.28 -8.14 -13.32
CA ASN A 61 -1.01 -8.80 -13.15
C ASN A 61 -1.02 -10.20 -13.76
N ALA A 62 -0.40 -10.39 -14.92
CA ALA A 62 -0.23 -11.70 -15.54
C ALA A 62 0.64 -12.62 -14.67
N ALA A 63 1.80 -12.13 -14.21
CA ALA A 63 2.72 -12.88 -13.37
C ALA A 63 2.06 -13.26 -12.01
N HIS A 64 1.25 -12.37 -11.44
CA HIS A 64 0.51 -12.64 -10.21
C HIS A 64 -0.50 -13.77 -10.38
N ARG A 65 -1.29 -13.76 -11.47
CA ARG A 65 -2.23 -14.85 -11.77
C ARG A 65 -1.52 -16.18 -11.96
N ASP A 66 -0.40 -16.19 -12.68
CA ASP A 66 0.41 -17.40 -12.87
C ASP A 66 1.02 -17.92 -11.56
N ALA A 67 1.49 -17.01 -10.69
CA ALA A 67 2.01 -17.38 -9.37
C ALA A 67 0.94 -18.02 -8.50
N MET A 68 -0.28 -17.48 -8.47
CA MET A 68 -1.41 -18.08 -7.72
C MET A 68 -1.73 -19.49 -8.17
N LEU A 69 -1.53 -19.84 -9.45
CA LEU A 69 -1.70 -21.18 -9.98
C LEU A 69 -0.51 -22.11 -9.70
N SER A 70 0.64 -21.57 -9.33
CA SER A 70 1.90 -22.27 -9.15
C SER A 70 2.27 -22.53 -7.68
N VAL A 71 1.38 -22.26 -6.73
CA VAL A 71 1.66 -22.34 -5.27
C VAL A 71 2.18 -23.73 -4.84
N ALA A 72 1.80 -24.79 -5.54
CA ALA A 72 2.26 -26.16 -5.24
C ALA A 72 3.73 -26.40 -5.62
N ASP A 73 4.28 -25.65 -6.56
CA ASP A 73 5.70 -25.68 -6.94
C ASP A 73 6.44 -24.58 -6.17
N GLN A 74 6.96 -24.91 -5.00
CA GLN A 74 7.49 -23.96 -4.03
C GLN A 74 8.65 -23.11 -4.59
N ASP A 75 9.57 -23.74 -5.33
CA ASP A 75 10.75 -23.03 -5.85
C ASP A 75 10.35 -22.02 -6.92
N ARG A 76 9.54 -22.47 -7.89
CA ARG A 76 9.00 -21.63 -8.95
C ARG A 76 8.14 -20.51 -8.39
N PHE A 77 7.26 -20.81 -7.45
CA PHE A 77 6.39 -19.85 -6.81
C PHE A 77 7.19 -18.74 -6.10
N THR A 78 8.21 -19.10 -5.32
CA THR A 78 9.07 -18.15 -4.63
C THR A 78 9.81 -17.25 -5.61
N GLU A 79 10.41 -17.82 -6.65
CA GLU A 79 11.11 -17.05 -7.69
C GLU A 79 10.18 -16.06 -8.40
N MET A 80 8.94 -16.44 -8.70
CA MET A 80 7.95 -15.55 -9.31
C MET A 80 7.58 -14.39 -8.39
N CYS A 81 7.40 -14.65 -7.11
CA CYS A 81 7.11 -13.60 -6.12
C CYS A 81 8.27 -12.61 -6.00
N GLU A 82 9.49 -13.09 -5.91
CA GLU A 82 10.69 -12.23 -5.83
C GLU A 82 10.87 -11.37 -7.09
N LYS A 83 10.62 -11.93 -8.28
CA LYS A 83 10.67 -11.18 -9.54
C LYS A 83 9.62 -10.07 -9.59
N MET A 84 8.39 -10.34 -9.14
CA MET A 84 7.34 -9.33 -9.09
C MET A 84 7.69 -8.20 -8.10
N GLN A 85 8.20 -8.54 -6.92
CA GLN A 85 8.64 -7.53 -5.95
C GLN A 85 9.77 -6.64 -6.52
N ALA A 86 10.76 -7.26 -7.16
CA ALA A 86 11.85 -6.52 -7.80
C ALA A 86 11.35 -5.61 -8.92
N LEU A 87 10.34 -6.04 -9.69
CA LEU A 87 9.74 -5.25 -10.76
C LEU A 87 9.01 -4.01 -10.22
N VAL A 88 8.26 -4.16 -9.12
CA VAL A 88 7.61 -3.02 -8.44
C VAL A 88 8.64 -2.01 -7.95
N LEU A 89 9.70 -2.46 -7.28
CA LEU A 89 10.75 -1.58 -6.77
C LEU A 89 11.49 -0.85 -7.89
N LYS A 90 11.74 -1.55 -9.01
CA LYS A 90 12.38 -0.95 -10.20
C LYS A 90 11.46 0.05 -10.91
N ALA A 91 10.17 -0.21 -10.94
CA ALA A 91 9.19 0.67 -11.57
C ALA A 91 9.16 2.05 -10.89
N GLY A 92 9.28 2.07 -9.55
CA GLY A 92 9.27 3.31 -8.80
C GLY A 92 7.92 4.00 -8.86
N MET A 93 7.92 5.31 -8.96
CA MET A 93 6.74 6.16 -9.13
C MET A 93 7.09 7.40 -9.95
N SER A 94 6.07 8.00 -10.59
CA SER A 94 6.25 9.25 -11.34
C SER A 94 6.50 10.43 -10.41
N ASP A 95 7.11 11.49 -10.95
CA ASP A 95 7.39 12.72 -10.19
C ASP A 95 6.11 13.36 -9.62
N ASP A 96 4.96 13.28 -10.32
CA ASP A 96 3.69 13.81 -9.83
C ASP A 96 3.20 13.04 -8.59
N VAL A 97 3.22 11.72 -8.61
CA VAL A 97 2.86 10.91 -7.44
C VAL A 97 3.83 11.17 -6.28
N ARG A 98 5.13 11.18 -6.57
CA ARG A 98 6.17 11.46 -5.58
C ARG A 98 5.94 12.82 -4.91
N GLU A 99 5.77 13.88 -5.68
CA GLU A 99 5.62 15.24 -5.13
C GLU A 99 4.35 15.39 -4.29
N ARG A 100 3.25 14.74 -4.64
CA ARG A 100 2.02 14.74 -3.83
C ARG A 100 2.22 14.06 -2.48
N ILE A 101 2.94 12.93 -2.45
CA ILE A 101 3.31 12.25 -1.19
C ILE A 101 4.19 13.17 -0.33
N LEU A 102 5.23 13.75 -0.92
CA LEU A 102 6.16 14.62 -0.20
C LEU A 102 5.50 15.92 0.28
N SER A 103 4.61 16.50 -0.52
CA SER A 103 3.84 17.66 -0.10
C SER A 103 3.02 17.37 1.16
N SER A 104 2.33 16.24 1.22
CA SER A 104 1.58 15.84 2.42
C SER A 104 2.49 15.56 3.62
N TYR A 105 3.65 14.95 3.40
CA TYR A 105 4.62 14.70 4.46
C TYR A 105 5.17 16.01 5.05
N ARG A 106 5.49 16.98 4.20
CA ARG A 106 5.99 18.30 4.64
C ARG A 106 4.96 19.08 5.50
N THR A 107 3.65 18.87 5.25
CA THR A 107 2.61 19.52 6.07
C THR A 107 2.55 18.97 7.51
N MET A 108 3.06 17.76 7.75
CA MET A 108 3.11 17.18 9.09
C MET A 108 4.20 17.81 9.97
N GLY A 109 5.18 18.47 9.37
CA GLY A 109 6.29 19.15 10.05
C GLY A 109 7.65 18.78 9.46
N SER A 110 8.71 19.48 9.94
CA SER A 110 10.08 19.18 9.52
C SER A 110 10.64 17.97 10.29
N ASN A 111 11.22 17.02 9.58
CA ASN A 111 11.88 15.82 10.16
C ASN A 111 10.96 14.97 11.05
N VAL A 112 9.70 14.86 10.70
CA VAL A 112 8.74 14.03 11.44
C VAL A 112 9.09 12.55 11.23
N ILE A 113 9.16 11.82 12.33
CA ILE A 113 9.30 10.36 12.30
C ILE A 113 7.93 9.73 12.10
N VAL A 114 7.80 8.88 11.09
CA VAL A 114 6.55 8.20 10.77
C VAL A 114 6.67 6.69 10.81
N ALA A 115 5.53 6.04 11.01
CA ALA A 115 5.34 4.64 10.70
C ALA A 115 4.54 4.54 9.39
N VAL A 116 5.02 3.75 8.45
CA VAL A 116 4.41 3.54 7.13
C VAL A 116 3.80 2.15 7.09
N ARG A 117 2.48 2.08 6.89
CA ARG A 117 1.71 0.83 6.99
C ARG A 117 0.94 0.56 5.71
N SER A 118 0.96 -0.69 5.25
CA SER A 118 0.09 -1.13 4.17
C SER A 118 -1.38 -1.18 4.62
N SER A 119 -2.28 -0.84 3.71
CA SER A 119 -3.74 -0.83 3.90
C SER A 119 -4.40 -1.53 2.71
N ALA A 120 -4.94 -2.72 2.94
CA ALA A 120 -5.58 -3.51 1.90
C ALA A 120 -6.81 -2.82 1.34
N THR A 121 -7.01 -2.91 0.02
CA THR A 121 -8.11 -2.27 -0.73
C THR A 121 -8.91 -3.31 -1.51
N GLY A 122 -10.14 -2.94 -1.91
CA GLY A 122 -11.00 -3.77 -2.75
C GLY A 122 -11.57 -4.99 -2.02
N GLU A 123 -11.71 -6.10 -2.73
CA GLU A 123 -12.22 -7.38 -2.21
C GLU A 123 -11.42 -7.89 -1.02
N ASP A 124 -10.16 -7.50 -0.93
CA ASP A 124 -9.26 -7.88 0.15
C ASP A 124 -9.57 -7.14 1.47
N GLY A 125 -10.33 -6.04 1.42
CA GLY A 125 -10.55 -5.14 2.57
C GLY A 125 -11.73 -5.49 3.48
N ALA A 126 -12.80 -6.06 2.94
CA ALA A 126 -14.08 -6.16 3.65
C ALA A 126 -14.24 -7.43 4.52
N ASP A 127 -13.71 -8.58 4.09
CA ASP A 127 -13.92 -9.88 4.74
C ASP A 127 -12.65 -10.70 4.98
N ALA A 128 -11.48 -10.18 4.60
CA ALA A 128 -10.23 -10.91 4.68
C ALA A 128 -9.40 -10.42 5.86
N SER A 129 -9.12 -11.30 6.80
CA SER A 129 -8.16 -11.03 7.87
C SER A 129 -6.73 -11.13 7.32
N PHE A 130 -6.17 -10.00 6.88
CA PHE A 130 -4.74 -9.87 6.56
C PHE A 130 -3.88 -9.71 7.82
N ALA A 131 -4.34 -10.21 8.96
CA ALA A 131 -3.58 -10.17 10.21
C ALA A 131 -2.21 -10.84 10.01
N GLY A 132 -1.14 -10.08 10.28
CA GLY A 132 0.24 -10.55 10.11
C GLY A 132 0.78 -10.58 8.67
N MET A 133 0.00 -10.14 7.67
CA MET A 133 0.46 -10.00 6.28
C MET A 133 0.69 -8.55 5.87
N ASN A 134 0.25 -7.61 6.68
CA ASN A 134 0.47 -6.18 6.46
C ASN A 134 1.93 -5.81 6.74
N SER A 135 2.53 -5.07 5.83
CA SER A 135 3.86 -4.51 6.04
C SER A 135 3.79 -3.24 6.88
N THR A 136 4.70 -3.11 7.82
CA THR A 136 4.87 -1.90 8.63
C THR A 136 6.35 -1.57 8.72
N PHE A 137 6.70 -0.34 8.38
CA PHE A 137 8.04 0.20 8.49
C PHE A 137 8.00 1.35 9.51
N THR A 138 8.77 1.22 10.58
CA THR A 138 8.83 2.21 11.67
C THR A 138 10.11 3.02 11.61
N ASN A 139 10.14 4.12 12.34
CA ASN A 139 11.30 5.03 12.43
C ASN A 139 11.73 5.60 11.07
N ILE A 140 10.77 5.81 10.18
CA ILE A 140 11.02 6.42 8.86
C ILE A 140 11.12 7.94 9.05
N SER A 141 12.23 8.52 8.60
CA SER A 141 12.49 9.95 8.70
C SER A 141 13.13 10.48 7.43
N GLY A 142 12.58 11.54 6.92
CA GLY A 142 13.05 12.17 5.67
C GLY A 142 12.35 11.66 4.43
N GLU A 143 12.47 12.45 3.37
CA GLU A 143 11.71 12.26 2.13
C GLU A 143 12.07 10.96 1.39
N ASP A 144 13.38 10.66 1.30
CA ASP A 144 13.82 9.48 0.55
C ASP A 144 13.46 8.18 1.26
N GLU A 145 13.58 8.14 2.60
CA GLU A 145 13.16 6.98 3.39
C GLU A 145 11.64 6.76 3.31
N LEU A 146 10.86 7.83 3.30
CA LEU A 146 9.41 7.75 3.13
C LEU A 146 9.04 7.13 1.78
N ILE A 147 9.63 7.62 0.70
CA ILE A 147 9.37 7.11 -0.64
C ILE A 147 9.77 5.63 -0.75
N ASP A 148 10.94 5.26 -0.24
CA ASP A 148 11.38 3.86 -0.18
C ASP A 148 10.39 2.99 0.59
N ALA A 149 9.93 3.43 1.75
CA ALA A 149 8.95 2.69 2.56
C ALA A 149 7.61 2.51 1.84
N VAL A 150 7.12 3.52 1.12
CA VAL A 150 5.90 3.43 0.29
C VAL A 150 6.09 2.38 -0.80
N GLN A 151 7.19 2.41 -1.54
CA GLN A 151 7.48 1.43 -2.59
C GLN A 151 7.60 0.01 -2.04
N ARG A 152 8.22 -0.15 -0.88
CA ARG A 152 8.33 -1.45 -0.19
C ARG A 152 6.96 -1.97 0.29
N CYS A 153 6.06 -1.09 0.72
CA CYS A 153 4.66 -1.47 0.96
C CYS A 153 4.03 -2.00 -0.32
N TRP A 154 4.17 -1.30 -1.45
CA TRP A 154 3.65 -1.77 -2.74
C TRP A 154 4.23 -3.12 -3.16
N ALA A 155 5.54 -3.31 -3.03
CA ALA A 155 6.19 -4.58 -3.33
C ALA A 155 5.68 -5.73 -2.45
N SER A 156 5.26 -5.45 -1.21
CA SER A 156 4.74 -6.46 -0.29
C SER A 156 3.44 -7.13 -0.75
N LEU A 157 2.71 -6.52 -1.70
CA LEU A 157 1.56 -7.17 -2.38
C LEU A 157 1.94 -8.51 -3.01
N PHE A 158 3.17 -8.63 -3.46
CA PHE A 158 3.71 -9.79 -4.18
C PHE A 158 4.60 -10.68 -3.30
N GLY A 159 4.57 -10.50 -1.98
CA GLY A 159 5.23 -11.40 -1.04
C GLY A 159 4.57 -12.78 -1.07
N ALA A 160 5.38 -13.85 -0.96
CA ALA A 160 4.90 -15.22 -1.11
C ALA A 160 3.72 -15.56 -0.18
N ARG A 161 3.74 -15.07 1.07
CA ARG A 161 2.62 -15.29 2.02
C ARG A 161 1.31 -14.63 1.56
N VAL A 162 1.40 -13.41 1.01
CA VAL A 162 0.24 -12.66 0.53
C VAL A 162 -0.34 -13.33 -0.70
N VAL A 163 0.50 -13.68 -1.68
CA VAL A 163 0.07 -14.35 -2.93
C VAL A 163 -0.54 -15.73 -2.63
N ALA A 164 0.08 -16.53 -1.75
CA ALA A 164 -0.47 -17.83 -1.34
C ALA A 164 -1.82 -17.68 -0.61
N TYR A 165 -1.96 -16.68 0.25
CA TYR A 165 -3.22 -16.38 0.92
C TYR A 165 -4.32 -16.00 -0.08
N ARG A 166 -4.03 -15.13 -1.04
CA ARG A 166 -4.97 -14.74 -2.09
C ARG A 166 -5.41 -15.95 -2.91
N ALA A 167 -4.47 -16.82 -3.29
CA ALA A 167 -4.77 -18.08 -3.98
C ALA A 167 -5.69 -18.98 -3.16
N SER A 168 -5.41 -19.15 -1.86
CA SER A 168 -6.22 -20.01 -0.96
C SER A 168 -7.64 -19.48 -0.76
N ARG A 169 -7.86 -18.16 -0.90
CA ARG A 169 -9.18 -17.51 -0.77
C ARG A 169 -9.90 -17.35 -2.10
N GLY A 170 -9.26 -17.70 -3.22
CA GLY A 170 -9.86 -17.60 -4.54
C GLY A 170 -10.05 -16.15 -5.02
N PHE A 171 -9.23 -15.20 -4.56
CA PHE A 171 -9.30 -13.81 -5.03
C PHE A 171 -8.91 -13.72 -6.49
N THR A 172 -9.73 -13.04 -7.29
CA THR A 172 -9.56 -12.89 -8.74
C THR A 172 -9.18 -11.48 -9.18
N ALA A 173 -9.45 -10.47 -8.33
CA ALA A 173 -9.09 -9.09 -8.63
C ALA A 173 -7.56 -8.90 -8.67
N ASP A 174 -7.11 -8.01 -9.54
CA ASP A 174 -5.70 -7.62 -9.57
C ASP A 174 -5.32 -6.93 -8.25
N PRO A 175 -4.15 -7.25 -7.67
CA PRO A 175 -3.77 -6.73 -6.37
C PRO A 175 -3.48 -5.23 -6.42
N ALA A 176 -3.96 -4.51 -5.43
CA ALA A 176 -3.65 -3.10 -5.21
C ALA A 176 -3.69 -2.79 -3.72
N MET A 177 -3.07 -1.70 -3.30
CA MET A 177 -3.13 -1.26 -1.91
C MET A 177 -3.02 0.25 -1.77
N ALA A 178 -3.52 0.76 -0.66
CA ALA A 178 -3.16 2.05 -0.11
C ALA A 178 -2.03 1.92 0.93
N VAL A 179 -1.39 3.03 1.24
CA VAL A 179 -0.31 3.10 2.24
C VAL A 179 -0.60 4.25 3.19
N VAL A 180 -0.43 4.02 4.49
CA VAL A 180 -0.79 4.97 5.54
C VAL A 180 0.45 5.36 6.34
N PRO A 181 1.11 6.47 5.99
CA PRO A 181 2.10 7.13 6.84
C PRO A 181 1.42 7.89 7.98
N THR A 182 1.81 7.62 9.22
CA THR A 182 1.35 8.35 10.42
C THR A 182 2.51 8.71 11.30
N THR A 183 2.40 9.79 12.08
CA THR A 183 3.39 10.09 13.11
C THR A 183 3.57 8.89 14.03
N ALA A 184 4.81 8.63 14.46
CA ALA A 184 5.07 7.68 15.52
C ALA A 184 4.36 8.19 16.79
N GLU A 185 3.64 7.30 17.47
CA GLU A 185 3.11 7.64 18.79
C GLU A 185 4.29 7.92 19.71
N THR A 186 4.36 9.14 20.21
CA THR A 186 5.23 9.46 21.32
C THR A 186 4.63 8.78 22.54
N GLY A 187 5.19 7.62 22.91
CA GLY A 187 4.85 6.90 24.15
C GLY A 187 5.18 7.73 25.38
#